data_c480d27cc1739079d1b712341185b964
#
_entry.id   c480d27cc1739079d1b712341185b964
#
_cell.length_a   1.000
_cell.length_b   1.000
_cell.length_c   1.000
_cell.angle_alpha   90.00
_cell.angle_beta   90.00
_cell.angle_gamma   90.00
#
_symmetry.space_group_name_H-M   'P 1'
#
loop_
_entity.id
_entity.type
_entity.pdbx_description
1 polymer ?
#
loop_
_entity_poly.entity_id
_entity_poly.type
_entity_poly.pdbx_seq_one_letter_code
_entity_poly.pdbx_strand_id
1 'polypeptide(L)'
;MAYIVTGGTGFIGKHLIDRLVQRGEPIHVIVRESSAEALHALAEKRWPAHKHLIHPLLGDITAPLCGVGKHTLEALHGKVAGVFHLAAIYDMAVDAEAAQRANVDGTRHALDVAEALGCTFHHVSSIAVTGGVVQGVFDETMFDVGQKLDHPYYQTKFEAEALVRRESHVPYRIYRPGVVVGSSVTGEADKIDGPYYAFPFIKLARKNLPHWMPLLGTDGGILNIVPVDYVARAIDALAHSPGLDGQAFHLVGPNAPTMLEAMRVFSEVAGGPKKALTLPRKLLSFGRKRRKRTPLAQAVRQGFMEKTGIPESVLDASDWVTRFDTSRARAVLEPMGIDCPELPAYARVIWEYWEEHLVHMGRAKRGRPQNRGVLTRGVRNKRVLITGASSGIGEAVAKRVAKDGGIAILVARSEEKLKAVRAQIEAAGGRAKHFLCDLSDPAQIETLLETLADEPPIDVLVNNAGRSIRRSLS
;
A
#
# COMPACT_ATOMS: atom_id res chain seq x y z
N MET A 1 1.58 -31.82 7.15
CA MET A 1 0.75 -30.93 8.01
C MET A 1 0.43 -29.67 7.22
N ALA A 2 -0.80 -29.17 7.32
CA ALA A 2 -1.21 -27.98 6.57
C ALA A 2 -0.55 -26.68 7.08
N TYR A 3 -0.63 -25.63 6.27
CA TYR A 3 -0.29 -24.25 6.65
C TYR A 3 -1.52 -23.36 6.60
N ILE A 4 -1.57 -22.34 7.46
CA ILE A 4 -2.53 -21.26 7.35
C ILE A 4 -1.76 -19.97 7.01
N VAL A 5 -2.27 -19.19 6.04
CA VAL A 5 -1.63 -17.96 5.60
C VAL A 5 -2.66 -16.83 5.59
N THR A 6 -2.40 -15.76 6.33
CA THR A 6 -3.12 -14.50 6.17
C THR A 6 -2.34 -13.58 5.23
N GLY A 7 -3.03 -12.80 4.41
CA GLY A 7 -2.36 -11.94 3.43
C GLY A 7 -1.68 -12.70 2.27
N GLY A 8 -2.10 -13.96 2.02
CA GLY A 8 -1.53 -14.80 0.97
C GLY A 8 -1.68 -14.27 -0.45
N THR A 9 -2.67 -13.42 -0.72
CA THR A 9 -2.83 -12.73 -2.02
C THR A 9 -1.97 -11.45 -2.13
N GLY A 10 -1.34 -11.03 -1.04
CA GLY A 10 -0.45 -9.86 -1.00
C GLY A 10 0.92 -10.14 -1.60
N PHE A 11 1.73 -9.08 -1.70
CA PHE A 11 3.02 -9.13 -2.39
C PHE A 11 3.97 -10.20 -1.81
N ILE A 12 4.28 -10.14 -0.52
CA ILE A 12 5.16 -11.15 0.13
C ILE A 12 4.44 -12.50 0.18
N GLY A 13 3.12 -12.50 0.44
CA GLY A 13 2.32 -13.71 0.59
C GLY A 13 2.35 -14.61 -0.63
N LYS A 14 2.22 -14.06 -1.83
CA LYS A 14 2.31 -14.84 -3.09
C LYS A 14 3.67 -15.54 -3.22
N HIS A 15 4.75 -14.83 -2.96
CA HIS A 15 6.11 -15.37 -3.04
C HIS A 15 6.40 -16.38 -1.91
N LEU A 16 5.77 -16.23 -0.74
CA LEU A 16 5.85 -17.25 0.30
C LEU A 16 5.08 -18.51 -0.10
N ILE A 17 3.89 -18.36 -0.68
CA ILE A 17 3.13 -19.51 -1.19
C ILE A 17 3.91 -20.21 -2.32
N ASP A 18 4.66 -19.51 -3.20
CA ASP A 18 5.57 -20.13 -4.18
C ASP A 18 6.54 -21.13 -3.53
N ARG A 19 6.93 -20.88 -2.27
CA ARG A 19 7.81 -21.77 -1.49
C ARG A 19 7.05 -22.88 -0.82
N LEU A 20 5.94 -22.55 -0.15
CA LEU A 20 5.15 -23.52 0.61
C LEU A 20 4.53 -24.60 -0.27
N VAL A 21 4.10 -24.29 -1.51
CA VAL A 21 3.56 -25.30 -2.43
C VAL A 21 4.57 -26.39 -2.81
N GLN A 22 5.88 -26.07 -2.77
CA GLN A 22 6.94 -27.04 -3.04
C GLN A 22 7.08 -28.09 -1.93
N ARG A 23 6.48 -27.85 -0.77
CA ARG A 23 6.47 -28.79 0.34
C ARG A 23 5.38 -29.87 0.22
N GLY A 24 4.46 -29.69 -0.74
CA GLY A 24 3.40 -30.66 -1.03
C GLY A 24 2.27 -30.70 -0.01
N GLU A 25 2.22 -29.74 0.92
CA GLU A 25 1.25 -29.70 2.02
C GLU A 25 0.09 -28.74 1.71
N PRO A 26 -1.13 -28.98 2.22
CA PRO A 26 -2.26 -28.08 2.03
C PRO A 26 -1.99 -26.69 2.64
N ILE A 27 -2.42 -25.65 1.93
CA ILE A 27 -2.29 -24.26 2.32
C ILE A 27 -3.67 -23.63 2.39
N HIS A 28 -4.12 -23.29 3.59
CA HIS A 28 -5.36 -22.58 3.82
C HIS A 28 -5.08 -21.08 3.85
N VAL A 29 -5.61 -20.33 2.89
CA VAL A 29 -5.42 -18.89 2.81
C VAL A 29 -6.65 -18.19 3.38
N ILE A 30 -6.48 -17.46 4.50
CA ILE A 30 -7.59 -16.67 5.07
C ILE A 30 -7.87 -15.50 4.14
N VAL A 31 -9.08 -15.48 3.58
CA VAL A 31 -9.56 -14.46 2.64
C VAL A 31 -11.00 -14.09 2.93
N ARG A 32 -11.35 -12.84 2.66
CA ARG A 32 -12.75 -12.41 2.68
C ARG A 32 -13.53 -13.09 1.56
N GLU A 33 -14.80 -13.32 1.75
CA GLU A 33 -15.70 -13.91 0.75
C GLU A 33 -15.56 -13.23 -0.63
N SER A 34 -15.52 -11.90 -0.64
CA SER A 34 -15.32 -11.10 -1.87
C SER A 34 -13.97 -11.33 -2.58
N SER A 35 -13.02 -12.00 -1.93
CA SER A 35 -11.68 -12.26 -2.45
C SER A 35 -11.41 -13.75 -2.73
N ALA A 36 -12.34 -14.64 -2.39
CA ALA A 36 -12.16 -16.08 -2.59
C ALA A 36 -12.01 -16.45 -4.07
N GLU A 37 -12.84 -15.88 -4.93
CA GLU A 37 -12.77 -16.08 -6.38
C GLU A 37 -11.43 -15.57 -6.97
N ALA A 38 -10.97 -14.42 -6.48
CA ALA A 38 -9.67 -13.86 -6.88
C ALA A 38 -8.49 -14.75 -6.46
N LEU A 39 -8.59 -15.44 -5.30
CA LEU A 39 -7.60 -16.41 -4.86
C LEU A 39 -7.59 -17.64 -5.80
N HIS A 40 -8.76 -18.16 -6.20
CA HIS A 40 -8.84 -19.26 -7.14
C HIS A 40 -8.22 -18.91 -8.50
N ALA A 41 -8.56 -17.74 -9.05
CA ALA A 41 -7.99 -17.26 -10.30
C ALA A 41 -6.45 -17.06 -10.19
N LEU A 42 -5.98 -16.58 -9.05
CA LEU A 42 -4.55 -16.45 -8.77
C LEU A 42 -3.88 -17.83 -8.72
N ALA A 43 -4.50 -18.82 -8.04
CA ALA A 43 -3.96 -20.16 -7.92
C ALA A 43 -3.87 -20.86 -9.29
N GLU A 44 -4.87 -20.71 -10.13
CA GLU A 44 -4.84 -21.24 -11.50
C GLU A 44 -3.75 -20.62 -12.36
N LYS A 45 -3.51 -19.31 -12.21
CA LYS A 45 -2.52 -18.60 -13.00
C LYS A 45 -1.09 -18.85 -12.51
N ARG A 46 -0.86 -18.80 -11.18
CA ARG A 46 0.48 -18.81 -10.58
C ARG A 46 0.96 -20.21 -10.19
N TRP A 47 0.06 -21.06 -9.72
CA TRP A 47 0.40 -22.42 -9.24
C TRP A 47 -0.42 -23.51 -9.91
N PRO A 48 -0.48 -23.57 -11.25
CA PRO A 48 -1.38 -24.49 -11.98
C PRO A 48 -1.17 -25.96 -11.58
N ALA A 49 0.09 -26.37 -11.36
CA ALA A 49 0.41 -27.75 -10.93
C ALA A 49 0.06 -28.02 -9.45
N HIS A 50 -0.02 -26.98 -8.61
CA HIS A 50 -0.21 -27.11 -7.17
C HIS A 50 -1.51 -26.44 -6.68
N LYS A 51 -2.40 -26.02 -7.60
CA LYS A 51 -3.65 -25.33 -7.24
C LYS A 51 -4.53 -26.14 -6.30
N HIS A 52 -4.44 -27.46 -6.37
CA HIS A 52 -5.17 -28.37 -5.49
C HIS A 52 -4.72 -28.33 -4.02
N LEU A 53 -3.55 -27.74 -3.72
CA LEU A 53 -3.05 -27.54 -2.36
C LEU A 53 -3.57 -26.22 -1.76
N ILE A 54 -4.13 -25.32 -2.54
CA ILE A 54 -4.50 -23.96 -2.09
C ILE A 54 -6.01 -23.89 -1.86
N HIS A 55 -6.38 -23.70 -0.61
CA HIS A 55 -7.77 -23.69 -0.17
C HIS A 55 -8.14 -22.33 0.42
N PRO A 56 -9.20 -21.66 -0.05
CA PRO A 56 -9.71 -20.49 0.64
C PRO A 56 -10.28 -20.88 1.99
N LEU A 57 -9.88 -20.17 3.03
CA LEU A 57 -10.49 -20.22 4.35
C LEU A 57 -11.22 -18.89 4.56
N LEU A 58 -12.55 -18.91 4.53
CA LEU A 58 -13.33 -17.68 4.62
C LEU A 58 -13.17 -17.05 5.99
N GLY A 59 -12.80 -15.76 6.00
CA GLY A 59 -12.55 -15.01 7.21
C GLY A 59 -12.11 -13.56 6.95
N ASP A 60 -12.01 -12.80 8.04
CA ASP A 60 -11.51 -11.42 8.04
C ASP A 60 -10.67 -11.21 9.29
N ILE A 61 -9.41 -10.78 9.13
CA ILE A 61 -8.49 -10.56 10.26
C ILE A 61 -9.01 -9.53 11.27
N THR A 62 -9.95 -8.67 10.88
CA THR A 62 -10.55 -7.68 11.79
C THR A 62 -11.63 -8.26 12.71
N ALA A 63 -11.99 -9.53 12.52
CA ALA A 63 -12.95 -10.25 13.34
C ALA A 63 -12.25 -11.23 14.31
N PRO A 64 -12.82 -11.51 15.49
CA PRO A 64 -12.28 -12.51 16.42
C PRO A 64 -12.02 -13.87 15.72
N LEU A 65 -10.92 -14.52 16.05
CA LEU A 65 -10.43 -15.76 15.39
C LEU A 65 -10.36 -15.60 13.85
N CYS A 66 -10.07 -14.39 13.36
CA CYS A 66 -10.12 -14.04 11.95
C CYS A 66 -11.46 -14.35 11.27
N GLY A 67 -12.57 -14.41 12.00
CA GLY A 67 -13.88 -14.81 11.49
C GLY A 67 -14.00 -16.28 11.09
N VAL A 68 -12.99 -17.11 11.38
CA VAL A 68 -13.03 -18.55 11.08
C VAL A 68 -13.94 -19.27 12.06
N GLY A 69 -14.84 -20.10 11.55
CA GLY A 69 -15.79 -20.84 12.36
C GLY A 69 -15.11 -21.84 13.30
N LYS A 70 -15.60 -21.94 14.55
CA LYS A 70 -15.04 -22.84 15.58
C LYS A 70 -14.95 -24.29 15.10
N HIS A 71 -15.97 -24.80 14.45
CA HIS A 71 -15.98 -26.15 13.91
C HIS A 71 -14.83 -26.40 12.91
N THR A 72 -14.50 -25.40 12.09
CA THR A 72 -13.36 -25.49 11.15
C THR A 72 -12.03 -25.52 11.91
N LEU A 73 -11.88 -24.70 12.95
CA LEU A 73 -10.67 -24.72 13.79
C LEU A 73 -10.51 -26.05 14.52
N GLU A 74 -11.59 -26.59 15.08
CA GLU A 74 -11.59 -27.93 15.71
C GLU A 74 -11.19 -29.03 14.73
N ALA A 75 -11.69 -29.00 13.49
CA ALA A 75 -11.35 -29.97 12.45
C ALA A 75 -9.87 -29.86 11.99
N LEU A 76 -9.24 -28.70 12.11
CA LEU A 76 -7.85 -28.44 11.77
C LEU A 76 -6.88 -28.58 12.95
N HIS A 77 -7.37 -28.66 14.18
CA HIS A 77 -6.55 -28.77 15.38
C HIS A 77 -5.58 -29.95 15.29
N GLY A 78 -4.30 -29.72 15.59
CA GLY A 78 -3.23 -30.71 15.51
C GLY A 78 -2.83 -31.13 14.09
N LYS A 79 -3.45 -30.58 13.03
CA LYS A 79 -3.14 -30.87 11.62
C LYS A 79 -2.40 -29.73 10.91
N VAL A 80 -2.22 -28.61 11.58
CA VAL A 80 -1.56 -27.39 11.05
C VAL A 80 -0.17 -27.26 11.65
N ALA A 81 0.85 -27.07 10.81
CA ALA A 81 2.23 -26.88 11.24
C ALA A 81 2.48 -25.45 11.73
N GLY A 82 1.82 -24.46 11.10
CA GLY A 82 1.98 -23.09 11.51
C GLY A 82 1.01 -22.12 10.81
N VAL A 83 0.79 -20.99 11.47
CA VAL A 83 0.05 -19.85 10.94
C VAL A 83 1.04 -18.76 10.50
N PHE A 84 1.10 -18.45 9.23
CA PHE A 84 1.90 -17.35 8.66
C PHE A 84 1.05 -16.09 8.58
N HIS A 85 1.33 -15.12 9.44
CA HIS A 85 0.59 -13.86 9.49
C HIS A 85 1.34 -12.76 8.74
N LEU A 86 0.91 -12.49 7.48
CA LEU A 86 1.46 -11.45 6.62
C LEU A 86 0.47 -10.32 6.36
N ALA A 87 -0.80 -10.52 6.71
CA ALA A 87 -1.84 -9.52 6.50
C ALA A 87 -1.55 -8.28 7.37
N ALA A 88 -1.40 -7.14 6.73
CA ALA A 88 -1.26 -5.85 7.37
C ALA A 88 -1.62 -4.75 6.37
N ILE A 89 -2.11 -3.61 6.86
CA ILE A 89 -2.21 -2.41 6.04
C ILE A 89 -0.86 -1.71 6.06
N TYR A 90 -0.23 -1.65 4.88
CA TYR A 90 0.95 -0.85 4.61
C TYR A 90 0.56 0.31 3.69
N ASP A 91 0.09 1.39 4.28
CA ASP A 91 -0.17 2.65 3.60
C ASP A 91 0.20 3.80 4.54
N MET A 92 1.19 4.61 4.13
CA MET A 92 1.65 5.75 4.90
C MET A 92 0.61 6.88 5.01
N ALA A 93 -0.51 6.76 4.30
CA ALA A 93 -1.63 7.70 4.34
C ALA A 93 -2.88 7.13 5.06
N VAL A 94 -2.78 5.92 5.63
CA VAL A 94 -3.91 5.27 6.29
C VAL A 94 -4.29 6.00 7.57
N ASP A 95 -5.57 6.02 7.88
CA ASP A 95 -6.10 6.46 9.15
C ASP A 95 -5.60 5.58 10.31
N ALA A 96 -5.24 6.21 11.43
CA ALA A 96 -4.65 5.53 12.58
C ALA A 96 -5.56 4.43 13.15
N GLU A 97 -6.87 4.64 13.19
CA GLU A 97 -7.85 3.66 13.68
C GLU A 97 -7.94 2.44 12.75
N ALA A 98 -7.95 2.65 11.43
CA ALA A 98 -7.93 1.57 10.46
C ALA A 98 -6.62 0.77 10.52
N ALA A 99 -5.48 1.45 10.74
CA ALA A 99 -4.19 0.80 10.95
C ALA A 99 -4.18 -0.04 12.24
N GLN A 100 -4.74 0.49 13.34
CA GLN A 100 -4.86 -0.23 14.61
C GLN A 100 -5.68 -1.50 14.44
N ARG A 101 -6.90 -1.42 13.90
CA ARG A 101 -7.77 -2.58 13.68
C ARG A 101 -7.14 -3.65 12.81
N ALA A 102 -6.46 -3.26 11.74
CA ALA A 102 -5.89 -4.25 10.83
C ALA A 102 -4.55 -4.82 11.31
N ASN A 103 -3.67 -3.99 11.88
CA ASN A 103 -2.31 -4.40 12.19
C ASN A 103 -2.16 -4.96 13.61
N VAL A 104 -2.87 -4.40 14.60
CA VAL A 104 -2.76 -4.83 15.99
C VAL A 104 -3.86 -5.82 16.33
N ASP A 105 -5.14 -5.43 16.16
CA ASP A 105 -6.25 -6.35 16.47
C ASP A 105 -6.24 -7.55 15.52
N GLY A 106 -5.91 -7.32 14.23
CA GLY A 106 -5.74 -8.39 13.25
C GLY A 106 -4.62 -9.38 13.62
N THR A 107 -3.52 -8.90 14.22
CA THR A 107 -2.44 -9.77 14.72
C THR A 107 -2.93 -10.58 15.93
N ARG A 108 -3.71 -9.97 16.85
CA ARG A 108 -4.34 -10.68 17.95
C ARG A 108 -5.20 -11.84 17.45
N HIS A 109 -6.13 -11.54 16.56
CA HIS A 109 -7.05 -12.54 16.04
C HIS A 109 -6.33 -13.68 15.29
N ALA A 110 -5.24 -13.37 14.59
CA ALA A 110 -4.42 -14.40 13.94
C ALA A 110 -3.62 -15.23 14.92
N LEU A 111 -3.16 -14.63 16.02
CA LEU A 111 -2.51 -15.36 17.13
C LEU A 111 -3.52 -16.28 17.81
N ASP A 112 -4.74 -15.80 18.11
CA ASP A 112 -5.82 -16.61 18.68
C ASP A 112 -6.13 -17.84 17.80
N VAL A 113 -6.04 -17.73 16.47
CA VAL A 113 -6.16 -18.88 15.55
C VAL A 113 -5.02 -19.86 15.75
N ALA A 114 -3.77 -19.41 15.87
CA ALA A 114 -2.63 -20.30 16.10
C ALA A 114 -2.74 -21.01 17.46
N GLU A 115 -3.18 -20.31 18.49
CA GLU A 115 -3.43 -20.87 19.82
C GLU A 115 -4.56 -21.92 19.81
N ALA A 116 -5.70 -21.61 19.14
CA ALA A 116 -6.79 -22.55 18.97
C ALA A 116 -6.38 -23.82 18.20
N LEU A 117 -5.37 -23.73 17.35
CA LEU A 117 -4.83 -24.85 16.56
C LEU A 117 -3.66 -25.57 17.23
N GLY A 118 -3.05 -24.99 18.28
CA GLY A 118 -1.88 -25.51 18.96
C GLY A 118 -0.63 -25.56 18.08
N CYS A 119 -0.43 -24.58 17.17
CA CYS A 119 0.65 -24.58 16.19
C CYS A 119 1.53 -23.32 16.28
N THR A 120 2.70 -23.34 15.62
CA THR A 120 3.63 -22.19 15.62
C THR A 120 3.06 -20.98 14.93
N PHE A 121 3.23 -19.80 15.54
CA PHE A 121 2.84 -18.52 14.97
C PHE A 121 4.03 -17.82 14.30
N HIS A 122 3.96 -17.58 12.99
CA HIS A 122 4.98 -16.91 12.20
C HIS A 122 4.51 -15.48 11.89
N HIS A 123 5.03 -14.51 12.64
CA HIS A 123 4.65 -13.09 12.50
C HIS A 123 5.57 -12.33 11.56
N VAL A 124 5.05 -11.81 10.46
CA VAL A 124 5.78 -10.90 9.56
C VAL A 124 5.63 -9.47 10.06
N SER A 125 6.58 -9.05 10.87
CA SER A 125 6.76 -7.71 11.39
C SER A 125 7.43 -6.79 10.34
N SER A 126 8.32 -5.90 10.74
CA SER A 126 9.10 -5.01 9.86
C SER A 126 10.27 -4.41 10.65
N ILE A 127 11.33 -3.99 9.96
CA ILE A 127 12.35 -3.10 10.57
C ILE A 127 11.74 -1.77 11.06
N ALA A 128 10.53 -1.43 10.64
CA ALA A 128 9.79 -0.24 11.06
C ALA A 128 9.51 -0.18 12.58
N VAL A 129 9.64 -1.30 13.30
CA VAL A 129 9.55 -1.34 14.78
C VAL A 129 10.60 -0.47 15.48
N THR A 130 11.69 -0.12 14.80
CA THR A 130 12.69 0.82 15.32
C THR A 130 12.25 2.28 15.31
N GLY A 131 11.09 2.60 14.72
CA GLY A 131 10.70 3.99 14.50
C GLY A 131 11.62 4.70 13.51
N GLY A 132 11.72 6.04 13.65
CA GLY A 132 12.44 6.85 12.66
C GLY A 132 13.96 6.83 12.78
N VAL A 133 14.54 6.80 13.99
CA VAL A 133 16.00 6.92 14.18
C VAL A 133 16.45 6.24 15.46
N VAL A 134 17.09 5.08 15.33
CA VAL A 134 17.98 4.55 16.36
C VAL A 134 19.43 4.75 15.88
N GLN A 135 20.22 5.45 16.65
CA GLN A 135 21.65 5.64 16.31
C GLN A 135 22.41 4.35 16.60
N GLY A 136 23.24 3.92 15.64
CA GLY A 136 24.07 2.73 15.79
C GLY A 136 23.48 1.48 15.15
N VAL A 137 23.73 0.33 15.78
CA VAL A 137 23.29 -0.98 15.28
C VAL A 137 22.12 -1.44 16.12
N PHE A 138 21.04 -1.85 15.46
CA PHE A 138 19.88 -2.50 16.05
C PHE A 138 20.00 -4.00 15.77
N ASP A 139 20.25 -4.80 16.81
CA ASP A 139 20.40 -6.24 16.65
C ASP A 139 19.07 -6.99 16.80
N GLU A 140 19.07 -8.26 16.47
CA GLU A 140 17.87 -9.10 16.42
C GLU A 140 17.30 -9.43 17.82
N THR A 141 18.04 -9.16 18.90
CA THR A 141 17.57 -9.29 20.30
C THR A 141 16.84 -8.06 20.76
N MET A 142 17.17 -6.89 20.19
CA MET A 142 16.57 -5.61 20.55
C MET A 142 15.12 -5.52 20.09
N PHE A 143 14.31 -4.83 20.89
CA PHE A 143 12.92 -4.53 20.54
C PHE A 143 12.52 -3.17 21.09
N ASP A 144 12.26 -3.05 22.38
CA ASP A 144 11.94 -1.78 23.05
C ASP A 144 13.22 -1.16 23.63
N VAL A 145 13.68 -0.11 22.99
CA VAL A 145 14.87 0.66 23.39
C VAL A 145 14.53 2.12 23.62
N GLY A 146 13.24 2.42 23.84
CA GLY A 146 12.74 3.79 24.04
C GLY A 146 12.74 4.62 22.75
N GLN A 147 12.65 3.98 21.59
CA GLN A 147 12.60 4.63 20.29
C GLN A 147 11.31 5.45 20.09
N LYS A 148 11.41 6.53 19.30
CA LYS A 148 10.26 7.35 18.94
C LYS A 148 9.45 6.72 17.80
N LEU A 149 8.16 6.56 18.02
CA LEU A 149 7.21 6.00 17.07
C LEU A 149 6.27 7.11 16.56
N ASP A 150 6.81 8.07 15.84
CA ASP A 150 6.10 9.30 15.45
C ASP A 150 5.08 9.09 14.29
N HIS A 151 4.98 7.88 13.75
CA HIS A 151 4.08 7.56 12.64
C HIS A 151 3.17 6.37 12.98
N PRO A 152 1.84 6.42 12.67
CA PRO A 152 0.89 5.35 12.99
C PRO A 152 1.33 3.96 12.49
N TYR A 153 1.98 3.88 11.33
CA TYR A 153 2.51 2.62 10.81
C TYR A 153 3.61 2.03 11.72
N TYR A 154 4.56 2.86 12.19
CA TYR A 154 5.62 2.40 13.08
C TYR A 154 5.06 1.95 14.41
N GLN A 155 4.12 2.74 14.95
CA GLN A 155 3.44 2.45 16.19
C GLN A 155 2.69 1.12 16.11
N THR A 156 1.84 0.92 15.10
CA THR A 156 1.04 -0.32 14.98
C THR A 156 1.90 -1.54 14.70
N LYS A 157 3.03 -1.43 13.97
CA LYS A 157 3.97 -2.54 13.80
C LYS A 157 4.70 -2.90 15.10
N PHE A 158 5.08 -1.89 15.88
CA PHE A 158 5.68 -2.11 17.19
C PHE A 158 4.67 -2.76 18.15
N GLU A 159 3.46 -2.25 18.26
CA GLU A 159 2.40 -2.77 19.13
C GLU A 159 2.01 -4.21 18.76
N ALA A 160 1.90 -4.52 17.46
CA ALA A 160 1.62 -5.88 16.99
C ALA A 160 2.74 -6.86 17.36
N GLU A 161 4.00 -6.46 17.21
CA GLU A 161 5.12 -7.31 17.63
C GLU A 161 5.20 -7.46 19.16
N ALA A 162 4.94 -6.37 19.91
CA ALA A 162 4.88 -6.38 21.37
C ALA A 162 3.80 -7.33 21.88
N LEU A 163 2.64 -7.35 21.22
CA LEU A 163 1.54 -8.25 21.49
C LEU A 163 1.99 -9.72 21.36
N VAL A 164 2.59 -10.09 20.22
CA VAL A 164 3.07 -11.45 19.98
C VAL A 164 4.08 -11.88 21.06
N ARG A 165 5.03 -10.99 21.38
CA ARG A 165 6.07 -11.29 22.41
C ARG A 165 5.52 -11.49 23.82
N ARG A 166 4.49 -10.73 24.18
CA ARG A 166 3.95 -10.75 25.57
C ARG A 166 2.85 -11.77 25.77
N GLU A 167 2.08 -12.05 24.73
CA GLU A 167 0.78 -12.69 24.89
C GLU A 167 0.66 -14.03 24.15
N SER A 168 1.69 -14.46 23.40
CA SER A 168 1.67 -15.75 22.73
C SER A 168 1.82 -16.89 23.73
N HIS A 169 0.86 -17.83 23.71
CA HIS A 169 0.90 -19.09 24.46
C HIS A 169 1.36 -20.27 23.59
N VAL A 170 1.70 -20.02 22.32
CA VAL A 170 2.27 -20.99 21.39
C VAL A 170 3.66 -20.57 20.95
N PRO A 171 4.49 -21.49 20.44
CA PRO A 171 5.76 -21.11 19.83
C PRO A 171 5.56 -20.05 18.75
N TYR A 172 6.44 -19.04 18.71
CA TYR A 172 6.37 -17.99 17.69
C TYR A 172 7.73 -17.65 17.11
N ARG A 173 7.72 -17.11 15.88
CA ARG A 173 8.90 -16.55 15.22
C ARG A 173 8.53 -15.23 14.55
N ILE A 174 9.43 -14.25 14.64
CA ILE A 174 9.21 -12.90 14.15
C ILE A 174 10.18 -12.61 13.01
N TYR A 175 9.65 -12.13 11.89
CA TYR A 175 10.44 -11.77 10.72
C TYR A 175 10.32 -10.27 10.49
N ARG A 176 11.46 -9.57 10.43
CA ARG A 176 11.55 -8.13 10.26
C ARG A 176 12.17 -7.79 8.89
N PRO A 177 11.40 -7.88 7.79
CA PRO A 177 11.92 -7.48 6.48
C PRO A 177 12.18 -5.97 6.43
N GLY A 178 13.15 -5.60 5.59
CA GLY A 178 13.40 -4.22 5.18
C GLY A 178 12.33 -3.70 4.23
N VAL A 179 12.69 -2.68 3.44
CA VAL A 179 11.85 -2.17 2.35
C VAL A 179 11.85 -3.20 1.22
N VAL A 180 10.76 -3.96 1.10
CA VAL A 180 10.67 -5.07 0.15
C VAL A 180 10.41 -4.52 -1.25
N VAL A 181 11.31 -4.86 -2.18
CA VAL A 181 11.21 -4.52 -3.60
C VAL A 181 10.90 -5.75 -4.44
N GLY A 182 10.76 -5.58 -5.75
CA GLY A 182 10.46 -6.66 -6.69
C GLY A 182 11.43 -7.83 -6.59
N SER A 183 11.07 -8.93 -7.23
CA SER A 183 11.91 -10.14 -7.29
C SER A 183 13.27 -9.84 -7.92
N SER A 184 14.34 -10.36 -7.33
CA SER A 184 15.70 -10.24 -7.87
C SER A 184 15.87 -10.96 -9.20
N VAL A 185 14.98 -11.91 -9.51
CA VAL A 185 15.03 -12.74 -10.72
C VAL A 185 14.13 -12.19 -11.82
N THR A 186 12.90 -11.78 -11.50
CA THR A 186 11.89 -11.36 -12.48
C THR A 186 11.57 -9.87 -12.43
N GLY A 187 11.96 -9.16 -11.38
CA GLY A 187 11.56 -7.77 -11.13
C GLY A 187 10.11 -7.60 -10.69
N GLU A 188 9.32 -8.68 -10.66
CA GLU A 188 7.88 -8.63 -10.34
C GLU A 188 7.63 -7.86 -9.05
N ALA A 189 6.79 -6.81 -9.16
CA ALA A 189 6.35 -5.99 -8.05
C ALA A 189 4.89 -5.57 -8.26
N ASP A 190 4.13 -5.49 -7.17
CA ASP A 190 2.69 -5.23 -7.23
C ASP A 190 2.35 -3.73 -7.23
N LYS A 191 3.24 -2.90 -6.75
CA LYS A 191 3.00 -1.46 -6.58
C LYS A 191 4.27 -0.63 -6.64
N ILE A 192 4.08 0.66 -6.88
CA ILE A 192 5.15 1.66 -6.78
C ILE A 192 5.26 2.08 -5.31
N ASP A 193 6.37 1.72 -4.66
CA ASP A 193 6.65 2.04 -3.27
C ASP A 193 8.18 2.12 -3.03
N GLY A 194 8.62 2.68 -1.91
CA GLY A 194 10.04 2.78 -1.56
C GLY A 194 10.89 3.41 -2.68
N PRO A 195 11.96 2.74 -3.15
CA PRO A 195 12.89 3.31 -4.13
C PRO A 195 12.24 3.62 -5.49
N TYR A 196 11.12 2.98 -5.83
CA TYR A 196 10.42 3.23 -7.09
C TYR A 196 9.94 4.68 -7.25
N TYR A 197 9.75 5.42 -6.16
CA TYR A 197 9.42 6.85 -6.23
C TYR A 197 10.54 7.69 -6.86
N ALA A 198 11.79 7.25 -6.79
CA ALA A 198 12.92 7.94 -7.41
C ALA A 198 13.07 7.65 -8.92
N PHE A 199 12.49 6.57 -9.42
CA PHE A 199 12.68 6.11 -10.80
C PHE A 199 12.22 7.10 -11.88
N PRO A 200 11.08 7.80 -11.73
CA PRO A 200 10.72 8.86 -12.67
C PRO A 200 11.76 9.98 -12.79
N PHE A 201 12.48 10.30 -11.70
CA PHE A 201 13.56 11.29 -11.72
C PHE A 201 14.80 10.76 -12.43
N ILE A 202 15.15 9.52 -12.16
CA ILE A 202 16.26 8.86 -12.87
C ILE A 202 15.98 8.83 -14.37
N LYS A 203 14.74 8.51 -14.77
CA LYS A 203 14.30 8.54 -16.17
C LYS A 203 14.40 9.95 -16.77
N LEU A 204 14.02 10.99 -16.02
CA LEU A 204 14.14 12.37 -16.44
C LEU A 204 15.61 12.81 -16.53
N ALA A 205 16.44 12.43 -15.56
CA ALA A 205 17.86 12.69 -15.54
C ALA A 205 18.56 12.05 -16.75
N ARG A 206 18.27 10.76 -17.03
CA ARG A 206 18.75 10.06 -18.22
C ARG A 206 18.48 10.83 -19.51
N LYS A 207 17.29 11.44 -19.62
CA LYS A 207 16.89 12.14 -20.85
C LYS A 207 17.52 13.53 -21.00
N ASN A 208 17.80 14.23 -19.89
CA ASN A 208 18.11 15.66 -19.93
C ASN A 208 19.52 16.01 -19.42
N LEU A 209 20.19 15.09 -18.73
CA LEU A 209 21.52 15.34 -18.18
C LEU A 209 22.59 14.57 -18.95
N PRO A 210 23.75 15.20 -19.24
CA PRO A 210 24.89 14.49 -19.78
C PRO A 210 25.38 13.40 -18.83
N HIS A 211 25.87 12.27 -19.35
CA HIS A 211 26.33 11.13 -18.55
C HIS A 211 27.50 11.45 -17.59
N TRP A 212 28.28 12.51 -17.90
CA TRP A 212 29.38 12.96 -17.04
C TRP A 212 28.93 13.81 -15.85
N MET A 213 27.70 14.35 -15.87
CA MET A 213 27.17 15.18 -14.79
C MET A 213 26.87 14.29 -13.57
N PRO A 214 27.38 14.60 -12.36
CA PRO A 214 27.11 13.82 -11.19
C PRO A 214 25.67 14.01 -10.68
N LEU A 215 25.10 12.95 -10.13
CA LEU A 215 23.91 13.07 -9.27
C LEU A 215 24.33 13.77 -7.97
N LEU A 216 23.58 14.78 -7.57
CA LEU A 216 23.85 15.52 -6.34
C LEU A 216 22.92 14.98 -5.25
N GLY A 217 23.47 14.61 -4.12
CA GLY A 217 22.70 14.17 -2.97
C GLY A 217 23.44 14.39 -1.66
N THR A 218 22.80 14.03 -0.56
CA THR A 218 23.42 14.01 0.76
C THR A 218 23.85 12.60 1.09
N ASP A 219 24.94 12.48 1.83
CA ASP A 219 25.32 11.25 2.52
C ASP A 219 24.34 11.02 3.68
N GLY A 220 23.10 10.66 3.33
CA GLY A 220 21.99 10.53 4.25
C GLY A 220 21.31 9.20 4.11
N GLY A 221 20.77 8.68 5.20
CA GLY A 221 19.89 7.54 5.25
C GLY A 221 20.42 6.23 4.64
N ILE A 222 20.39 5.20 5.43
CA ILE A 222 20.66 3.84 4.97
C ILE A 222 19.36 3.30 4.37
N LEU A 223 19.41 2.78 3.16
CA LEU A 223 18.27 2.23 2.45
C LEU A 223 18.29 0.70 2.57
N ASN A 224 17.61 0.17 3.57
CA ASN A 224 17.50 -1.27 3.81
C ASN A 224 16.48 -1.91 2.85
N ILE A 225 16.83 -2.00 1.57
CA ILE A 225 16.01 -2.65 0.53
C ILE A 225 16.38 -4.11 0.38
N VAL A 226 15.35 -4.93 0.15
CA VAL A 226 15.50 -6.38 -0.04
C VAL A 226 14.56 -6.89 -1.11
N PRO A 227 14.97 -7.83 -1.96
CA PRO A 227 14.08 -8.44 -2.93
C PRO A 227 13.12 -9.43 -2.28
N VAL A 228 11.88 -9.47 -2.79
CA VAL A 228 10.78 -10.27 -2.21
C VAL A 228 11.07 -11.77 -2.22
N ASP A 229 11.76 -12.27 -3.23
CA ASP A 229 12.14 -13.69 -3.34
C ASP A 229 13.15 -14.11 -2.27
N TYR A 230 14.08 -13.23 -1.88
CA TYR A 230 14.93 -13.46 -0.71
C TYR A 230 14.10 -13.53 0.57
N VAL A 231 13.20 -12.56 0.79
CA VAL A 231 12.35 -12.52 1.98
C VAL A 231 11.52 -13.80 2.10
N ALA A 232 10.91 -14.24 1.00
CA ALA A 232 10.10 -15.46 0.98
C ALA A 232 10.92 -16.73 1.26
N ARG A 233 12.13 -16.86 0.64
CA ARG A 233 13.04 -17.96 0.90
C ARG A 233 13.51 -17.98 2.36
N ALA A 234 13.85 -16.80 2.89
CA ALA A 234 14.31 -16.67 4.26
C ALA A 234 13.21 -17.04 5.27
N ILE A 235 11.97 -16.56 5.08
CA ILE A 235 10.83 -16.92 5.94
C ILE A 235 10.60 -18.43 5.89
N ASP A 236 10.56 -19.02 4.70
CA ASP A 236 10.36 -20.46 4.54
C ASP A 236 11.45 -21.28 5.25
N ALA A 237 12.72 -20.94 5.06
CA ALA A 237 13.85 -21.64 5.69
C ALA A 237 13.82 -21.50 7.22
N LEU A 238 13.68 -20.26 7.72
CA LEU A 238 13.62 -19.99 9.16
C LEU A 238 12.39 -20.62 9.82
N ALA A 239 11.25 -20.69 9.12
CA ALA A 239 10.03 -21.30 9.65
C ALA A 239 10.17 -22.81 9.86
N HIS A 240 11.02 -23.47 9.07
CA HIS A 240 11.19 -24.92 9.12
C HIS A 240 12.51 -25.38 9.78
N SER A 241 13.31 -24.44 10.28
CA SER A 241 14.52 -24.75 11.06
C SER A 241 14.17 -24.98 12.53
N PRO A 242 14.70 -26.01 13.18
CA PRO A 242 14.42 -26.29 14.60
C PRO A 242 15.09 -25.29 15.53
N GLY A 243 14.55 -25.16 16.76
CA GLY A 243 15.19 -24.41 17.86
C GLY A 243 15.18 -22.88 17.72
N LEU A 244 14.31 -22.31 16.87
CA LEU A 244 14.25 -20.87 16.58
C LEU A 244 13.06 -20.15 17.23
N ASP A 245 12.31 -20.83 18.07
CA ASP A 245 11.11 -20.27 18.70
C ASP A 245 11.44 -19.14 19.67
N GLY A 246 10.57 -18.15 19.75
CA GLY A 246 10.75 -16.94 20.55
C GLY A 246 11.74 -15.93 19.95
N GLN A 247 12.28 -16.18 18.76
CA GLN A 247 13.31 -15.33 18.14
C GLN A 247 12.75 -14.40 17.08
N ALA A 248 13.46 -13.26 16.91
CA ALA A 248 13.23 -12.33 15.80
C ALA A 248 14.44 -12.36 14.85
N PHE A 249 14.15 -12.14 13.55
CA PHE A 249 15.13 -12.20 12.48
C PHE A 249 15.02 -10.96 11.59
N HIS A 250 16.14 -10.27 11.36
CA HIS A 250 16.19 -9.17 10.40
C HIS A 250 16.42 -9.72 8.99
N LEU A 251 15.45 -9.47 8.11
CA LEU A 251 15.55 -9.85 6.71
C LEU A 251 15.94 -8.62 5.88
N VAL A 252 17.21 -8.24 6.00
CA VAL A 252 17.84 -7.12 5.28
C VAL A 252 19.22 -7.54 4.78
N GLY A 253 19.74 -6.81 3.80
CA GLY A 253 21.10 -7.04 3.34
C GLY A 253 22.14 -6.56 4.37
N PRO A 254 23.24 -7.29 4.58
CA PRO A 254 24.29 -6.90 5.54
C PRO A 254 24.97 -5.60 5.13
N ASN A 255 25.04 -5.29 3.83
CA ASN A 255 25.66 -4.12 3.24
C ASN A 255 24.60 -3.20 2.61
N ALA A 256 23.65 -2.72 3.42
CA ALA A 256 22.61 -1.82 2.91
C ALA A 256 23.23 -0.51 2.37
N PRO A 257 22.94 -0.13 1.11
CA PRO A 257 23.47 1.09 0.51
C PRO A 257 22.88 2.35 1.16
N THR A 258 23.59 3.45 1.04
CA THR A 258 23.00 4.77 1.29
C THR A 258 21.99 5.10 0.19
N MET A 259 21.08 6.04 0.47
CA MET A 259 20.10 6.51 -0.53
C MET A 259 20.79 7.00 -1.82
N LEU A 260 21.89 7.72 -1.68
CA LEU A 260 22.65 8.25 -2.84
C LEU A 260 23.32 7.14 -3.65
N GLU A 261 23.89 6.13 -2.98
CA GLU A 261 24.46 4.96 -3.65
C GLU A 261 23.39 4.17 -4.38
N ALA A 262 22.23 3.94 -3.78
CA ALA A 262 21.12 3.26 -4.44
C ALA A 262 20.64 4.05 -5.67
N MET A 263 20.48 5.36 -5.56
CA MET A 263 20.15 6.21 -6.71
C MET A 263 21.21 6.15 -7.80
N ARG A 264 22.50 6.10 -7.46
CA ARG A 264 23.59 5.94 -8.43
C ARG A 264 23.50 4.61 -9.15
N VAL A 265 23.29 3.51 -8.40
CA VAL A 265 23.17 2.16 -8.99
C VAL A 265 21.99 2.10 -9.96
N PHE A 266 20.80 2.58 -9.55
CA PHE A 266 19.64 2.63 -10.44
C PHE A 266 19.83 3.57 -11.64
N SER A 267 20.51 4.70 -11.46
CA SER A 267 20.83 5.61 -12.56
C SER A 267 21.79 4.95 -13.58
N GLU A 268 22.78 4.22 -13.11
CA GLU A 268 23.74 3.52 -13.97
C GLU A 268 23.06 2.45 -14.81
N VAL A 269 22.23 1.58 -14.20
CA VAL A 269 21.49 0.53 -14.93
C VAL A 269 20.44 1.11 -15.88
N ALA A 270 19.91 2.28 -15.55
CA ALA A 270 18.99 3.03 -16.41
C ALA A 270 19.67 3.70 -17.60
N GLY A 271 20.99 3.71 -17.67
CA GLY A 271 21.76 4.45 -18.70
C GLY A 271 21.81 5.96 -18.45
N GLY A 272 21.70 6.40 -17.22
CA GLY A 272 21.81 7.80 -16.78
C GLY A 272 23.20 8.15 -16.22
N PRO A 273 23.32 9.27 -15.47
CA PRO A 273 24.56 9.65 -14.79
C PRO A 273 25.11 8.56 -13.89
N LYS A 274 26.41 8.27 -14.02
CA LYS A 274 27.10 7.20 -13.28
C LYS A 274 27.81 7.69 -12.02
N LYS A 275 28.06 8.99 -11.92
CA LYS A 275 28.76 9.59 -10.77
C LYS A 275 27.75 10.16 -9.78
N ALA A 276 28.06 10.07 -8.50
CA ALA A 276 27.34 10.75 -7.43
C ALA A 276 28.30 11.65 -6.66
N LEU A 277 27.86 12.84 -6.29
CA LEU A 277 28.60 13.78 -5.50
C LEU A 277 27.82 14.08 -4.20
N THR A 278 28.48 13.77 -3.11
CA THR A 278 27.95 14.03 -1.76
C THR A 278 28.11 15.49 -1.38
N LEU A 279 27.01 16.15 -1.06
CA LEU A 279 27.02 17.50 -0.51
C LEU A 279 27.00 17.45 1.02
N PRO A 280 27.84 18.26 1.72
CA PRO A 280 27.83 18.30 3.17
C PRO A 280 26.44 18.63 3.72
N ARG A 281 25.94 17.80 4.66
CA ARG A 281 24.62 18.02 5.32
C ARG A 281 24.46 19.42 5.89
N LYS A 282 25.55 20.03 6.41
CA LYS A 282 25.54 21.39 6.96
C LYS A 282 25.14 22.43 5.91
N LEU A 283 25.52 22.28 4.65
CA LEU A 283 25.18 23.23 3.57
C LEU A 283 23.67 23.19 3.24
N LEU A 284 23.07 22.01 3.30
CA LEU A 284 21.65 21.81 3.01
C LEU A 284 20.76 22.04 4.25
N SER A 285 21.28 21.78 5.46
CA SER A 285 20.54 21.99 6.72
C SER A 285 20.39 23.46 7.05
N PHE A 286 21.34 24.33 6.70
CA PHE A 286 21.26 25.77 6.90
C PHE A 286 20.10 26.41 6.12
N GLY A 287 19.81 25.85 4.93
CA GLY A 287 18.62 26.21 4.14
C GLY A 287 17.32 25.54 4.63
N ARG A 288 17.39 24.33 5.20
CA ARG A 288 16.22 23.49 5.53
C ARG A 288 15.42 24.02 6.73
N LYS A 289 16.07 24.44 7.82
CA LYS A 289 15.40 25.01 9.01
C LYS A 289 14.71 26.36 8.70
N ARG A 290 15.29 27.18 7.82
CA ARG A 290 14.72 28.47 7.41
C ARG A 290 13.68 28.31 6.29
N ARG A 291 13.88 27.34 5.36
CA ARG A 291 12.95 27.06 4.25
C ARG A 291 11.67 26.39 4.69
N LYS A 292 11.65 25.53 5.73
CA LYS A 292 10.40 24.95 6.25
C LYS A 292 9.38 25.99 6.75
N ARG A 293 9.80 27.24 6.95
CA ARG A 293 8.97 28.34 7.50
C ARG A 293 8.50 29.36 6.47
N THR A 294 8.95 29.32 5.22
CA THR A 294 8.52 30.30 4.22
C THR A 294 7.39 29.75 3.36
N PRO A 295 6.30 30.51 3.11
CA PRO A 295 5.19 30.06 2.26
C PRO A 295 5.62 29.64 0.86
N LEU A 296 6.65 30.29 0.30
CA LEU A 296 7.21 29.97 -1.01
C LEU A 296 7.87 28.57 -1.03
N ALA A 297 8.60 28.20 0.04
CA ALA A 297 9.24 26.88 0.11
C ALA A 297 8.22 25.76 0.33
N GLN A 298 7.13 26.04 1.05
CA GLN A 298 6.02 25.11 1.17
C GLN A 298 5.31 24.93 -0.18
N ALA A 299 5.08 26.00 -0.92
CA ALA A 299 4.48 25.93 -2.26
C ALA A 299 5.38 25.20 -3.26
N VAL A 300 6.70 25.40 -3.23
CA VAL A 300 7.68 24.66 -4.06
C VAL A 300 7.71 23.19 -3.67
N ARG A 301 7.68 22.85 -2.36
CA ARG A 301 7.65 21.47 -1.85
C ARG A 301 6.33 20.78 -2.25
N GLN A 302 5.19 21.45 -2.06
CA GLN A 302 3.88 20.94 -2.49
C GLN A 302 3.81 20.74 -4.00
N GLY A 303 4.24 21.72 -4.78
CA GLY A 303 4.29 21.61 -6.25
C GLY A 303 5.25 20.50 -6.72
N PHE A 304 6.33 20.24 -5.98
CA PHE A 304 7.24 19.11 -6.22
C PHE A 304 6.54 17.78 -5.90
N MET A 305 5.89 17.66 -4.73
CA MET A 305 5.14 16.47 -4.32
C MET A 305 3.97 16.18 -5.28
N GLU A 306 3.23 17.23 -5.69
CA GLU A 306 2.16 17.12 -6.68
C GLU A 306 2.66 16.65 -8.05
N LYS A 307 3.78 17.19 -8.52
CA LYS A 307 4.38 16.79 -9.81
C LYS A 307 5.01 15.40 -9.79
N THR A 308 5.56 15.00 -8.65
CA THR A 308 6.34 13.76 -8.53
C THR A 308 5.53 12.60 -7.93
N GLY A 309 4.48 12.91 -7.18
CA GLY A 309 3.68 11.91 -6.47
C GLY A 309 4.43 11.26 -5.30
N ILE A 310 5.55 11.86 -4.84
CA ILE A 310 6.30 11.36 -3.68
C ILE A 310 5.58 11.80 -2.41
N PRO A 311 5.17 10.88 -1.52
CA PRO A 311 4.63 11.23 -0.22
C PRO A 311 5.66 11.97 0.64
N GLU A 312 5.19 12.88 1.50
CA GLU A 312 6.07 13.64 2.41
C GLU A 312 6.88 12.72 3.33
N SER A 313 6.27 11.66 3.81
CA SER A 313 6.88 10.60 4.62
C SER A 313 8.11 9.94 3.98
N VAL A 314 8.12 9.80 2.65
CA VAL A 314 9.27 9.25 1.91
C VAL A 314 10.44 10.23 1.89
N LEU A 315 10.15 11.53 1.83
CA LEU A 315 11.18 12.57 1.90
C LEU A 315 11.81 12.67 3.30
N ASP A 316 11.04 12.36 4.33
CA ASP A 316 11.52 12.38 5.72
C ASP A 316 12.24 11.05 6.08
N ALA A 317 11.93 9.94 5.42
CA ALA A 317 12.64 8.65 5.57
C ALA A 317 14.11 8.69 5.09
N SER A 318 14.52 9.74 4.37
CA SER A 318 15.92 9.95 3.96
C SER A 318 16.91 10.17 5.12
N ASP A 319 16.41 10.32 6.34
CA ASP A 319 17.23 10.54 7.53
C ASP A 319 17.47 9.25 8.36
N TRP A 320 17.02 8.09 7.92
CA TRP A 320 17.22 6.81 8.60
C TRP A 320 18.70 6.42 8.58
N VAL A 321 19.30 6.33 9.77
CA VAL A 321 20.73 5.99 9.95
C VAL A 321 20.92 4.66 10.67
N THR A 322 19.84 3.98 11.02
CA THR A 322 19.88 2.70 11.74
C THR A 322 20.46 1.59 10.85
N ARG A 323 21.48 0.93 11.36
CA ARG A 323 22.02 -0.31 10.79
C ARG A 323 21.40 -1.48 11.50
N PHE A 324 21.07 -2.53 10.77
CA PHE A 324 20.49 -3.73 11.33
C PHE A 324 21.54 -4.85 11.33
N ASP A 325 21.77 -5.46 12.48
CA ASP A 325 22.51 -6.71 12.56
C ASP A 325 21.64 -7.86 12.04
N THR A 326 22.21 -8.74 11.26
CA THR A 326 21.55 -9.91 10.66
C THR A 326 22.26 -11.21 11.00
N SER A 327 23.13 -11.19 11.99
CA SER A 327 24.02 -12.33 12.32
C SER A 327 23.24 -13.59 12.68
N ARG A 328 22.13 -13.47 13.41
CA ARG A 328 21.26 -14.57 13.77
C ARG A 328 20.55 -15.19 12.56
N ALA A 329 19.92 -14.35 11.71
CA ALA A 329 19.29 -14.82 10.49
C ALA A 329 20.32 -15.49 9.56
N ARG A 330 21.48 -14.86 9.38
CA ARG A 330 22.56 -15.37 8.52
C ARG A 330 23.12 -16.69 9.01
N ALA A 331 23.31 -16.86 10.31
CA ALA A 331 23.81 -18.12 10.89
C ALA A 331 22.96 -19.34 10.49
N VAL A 332 21.66 -19.12 10.22
CA VAL A 332 20.76 -20.20 9.77
C VAL A 332 20.71 -20.25 8.23
N LEU A 333 20.65 -19.09 7.55
CA LEU A 333 20.38 -19.00 6.12
C LEU A 333 21.60 -19.27 5.25
N GLU A 334 22.81 -18.78 5.63
CA GLU A 334 24.04 -18.96 4.84
C GLU A 334 24.42 -20.43 4.62
N PRO A 335 24.34 -21.32 5.63
CA PRO A 335 24.60 -22.73 5.39
C PRO A 335 23.63 -23.41 4.41
N MET A 336 22.45 -22.80 4.20
CA MET A 336 21.43 -23.25 3.23
C MET A 336 21.60 -22.60 1.85
N GLY A 337 22.61 -21.77 1.64
CA GLY A 337 22.82 -21.01 0.40
C GLY A 337 21.77 -19.93 0.17
N ILE A 338 21.22 -19.37 1.25
CA ILE A 338 20.21 -18.30 1.18
C ILE A 338 20.83 -17.00 1.64
N ASP A 339 21.36 -16.25 0.68
CA ASP A 339 21.96 -14.95 0.90
C ASP A 339 21.09 -13.83 0.33
N CYS A 340 21.13 -12.67 1.00
CA CYS A 340 20.52 -11.45 0.46
C CYS A 340 21.43 -10.90 -0.64
N PRO A 341 20.97 -10.84 -1.91
CA PRO A 341 21.79 -10.30 -2.97
C PRO A 341 22.03 -8.79 -2.77
N GLU A 342 23.23 -8.33 -3.13
CA GLU A 342 23.54 -6.91 -3.14
C GLU A 342 22.79 -6.17 -4.25
N LEU A 343 22.42 -4.90 -4.00
CA LEU A 343 21.63 -4.11 -4.94
C LEU A 343 22.12 -4.11 -6.39
N PRO A 344 23.43 -4.01 -6.69
CA PRO A 344 23.90 -4.03 -8.08
C PRO A 344 23.54 -5.30 -8.85
N ALA A 345 23.40 -6.44 -8.15
CA ALA A 345 23.10 -7.72 -8.78
C ALA A 345 21.68 -7.79 -9.39
N TYR A 346 20.71 -7.06 -8.80
CA TYR A 346 19.31 -7.13 -9.23
C TYR A 346 18.70 -5.78 -9.64
N ALA A 347 19.42 -4.68 -9.48
CA ALA A 347 18.92 -3.34 -9.80
C ALA A 347 18.44 -3.21 -11.26
N ARG A 348 19.12 -3.88 -12.22
CA ARG A 348 18.74 -3.89 -13.62
C ARG A 348 17.37 -4.53 -13.82
N VAL A 349 17.15 -5.69 -13.25
CA VAL A 349 15.89 -6.46 -13.36
C VAL A 349 14.72 -5.65 -12.78
N ILE A 350 14.95 -5.02 -11.63
CA ILE A 350 13.97 -4.13 -10.99
C ILE A 350 13.64 -2.92 -11.87
N TRP A 351 14.67 -2.28 -12.47
CA TRP A 351 14.49 -1.13 -13.34
C TRP A 351 13.71 -1.49 -14.60
N GLU A 352 14.11 -2.57 -15.30
CA GLU A 352 13.47 -3.03 -16.54
C GLU A 352 11.99 -3.38 -16.29
N TYR A 353 11.69 -4.14 -15.23
CA TYR A 353 10.32 -4.45 -14.86
C TYR A 353 9.49 -3.19 -14.58
N TRP A 354 10.05 -2.22 -13.84
CA TRP A 354 9.37 -0.96 -13.60
C TRP A 354 9.13 -0.18 -14.90
N GLU A 355 10.11 -0.11 -15.78
CA GLU A 355 10.00 0.64 -17.04
C GLU A 355 8.94 0.04 -17.96
N GLU A 356 8.82 -1.29 -17.98
CA GLU A 356 7.89 -2.02 -18.82
C GLU A 356 6.47 -2.09 -18.21
N HIS A 357 6.34 -2.40 -16.94
CA HIS A 357 5.05 -2.73 -16.32
C HIS A 357 4.48 -1.64 -15.40
N LEU A 358 5.32 -0.96 -14.61
CA LEU A 358 4.85 -0.08 -13.54
C LEU A 358 4.75 1.40 -13.93
N VAL A 359 5.48 1.86 -14.95
CA VAL A 359 5.39 3.25 -15.44
C VAL A 359 3.95 3.64 -15.79
N HIS A 360 3.21 2.73 -16.41
CA HIS A 360 1.82 2.95 -16.81
C HIS A 360 0.85 2.85 -15.62
N MET A 361 1.12 1.98 -14.66
CA MET A 361 0.34 1.89 -13.41
C MET A 361 0.44 3.17 -12.57
N GLY A 362 1.64 3.76 -12.48
CA GLY A 362 1.85 5.06 -11.84
C GLY A 362 1.11 6.20 -12.58
N ARG A 363 0.94 6.11 -13.90
CA ARG A 363 0.11 7.03 -14.68
C ARG A 363 -1.38 6.78 -14.49
N ALA A 364 -1.82 5.53 -14.39
CA ALA A 364 -3.22 5.19 -14.14
C ALA A 364 -3.65 5.55 -12.70
N LYS A 365 -2.80 5.38 -11.70
CA LYS A 365 -3.01 5.90 -10.33
C LYS A 365 -2.79 7.41 -10.23
N ARG A 366 -1.86 7.99 -11.04
CA ARG A 366 -1.72 9.45 -11.24
C ARG A 366 -2.85 10.03 -12.09
N GLY A 367 -3.57 9.22 -12.86
CA GLY A 367 -4.80 9.55 -13.56
C GLY A 367 -6.03 9.64 -12.66
N ARG A 368 -5.87 9.38 -11.36
CA ARG A 368 -6.70 9.97 -10.29
C ARG A 368 -5.81 10.91 -9.47
N PRO A 369 -5.47 12.09 -9.97
CA PRO A 369 -5.12 13.16 -9.06
C PRO A 369 -6.33 13.26 -8.12
N GLN A 370 -6.11 13.57 -6.85
CA GLN A 370 -7.09 14.36 -6.13
C GLN A 370 -7.16 15.69 -6.91
N ASN A 371 -7.92 15.66 -7.99
CA ASN A 371 -7.99 16.65 -9.03
C ASN A 371 -8.85 17.82 -8.57
N ARG A 372 -8.36 18.58 -7.59
CA ARG A 372 -8.94 19.91 -7.37
C ARG A 372 -8.74 20.82 -8.61
N GLY A 373 -7.64 20.67 -9.37
CA GLY A 373 -7.34 21.57 -10.48
C GLY A 373 -7.87 21.15 -11.86
N VAL A 374 -8.05 19.84 -12.15
CA VAL A 374 -8.51 19.39 -13.49
C VAL A 374 -10.03 19.40 -13.56
N LEU A 375 -10.75 19.04 -12.51
CA LEU A 375 -12.20 19.25 -12.44
C LEU A 375 -12.52 20.74 -12.50
N THR A 376 -11.79 21.60 -11.79
CA THR A 376 -11.97 23.05 -11.82
C THR A 376 -11.76 23.61 -13.23
N ARG A 377 -10.77 23.13 -13.99
CA ARG A 377 -10.58 23.51 -15.39
C ARG A 377 -11.63 22.89 -16.33
N GLY A 378 -12.03 21.64 -16.07
CA GLY A 378 -12.97 20.88 -16.89
C GLY A 378 -14.43 21.34 -16.74
N VAL A 379 -14.84 21.80 -15.52
CA VAL A 379 -16.24 22.15 -15.22
C VAL A 379 -16.45 23.64 -14.97
N ARG A 380 -15.40 24.45 -14.87
CA ARG A 380 -15.52 25.88 -14.60
C ARG A 380 -16.34 26.59 -15.70
N ASN A 381 -17.41 27.27 -15.27
CA ASN A 381 -18.41 27.88 -16.11
C ASN A 381 -19.16 26.89 -17.04
N LYS A 382 -19.01 25.61 -16.86
CA LYS A 382 -19.75 24.56 -17.57
C LYS A 382 -21.08 24.29 -16.90
N ARG A 383 -22.12 24.03 -17.69
CA ARG A 383 -23.43 23.58 -17.24
C ARG A 383 -23.44 22.06 -17.20
N VAL A 384 -23.50 21.47 -16.00
CA VAL A 384 -23.44 20.01 -15.79
C VAL A 384 -24.80 19.53 -15.31
N LEU A 385 -25.52 18.79 -16.14
CA LEU A 385 -26.79 18.19 -15.79
C LEU A 385 -26.52 16.86 -15.08
N ILE A 386 -27.13 16.69 -13.89
CA ILE A 386 -26.91 15.52 -13.01
C ILE A 386 -28.25 14.92 -12.68
N THR A 387 -28.51 13.71 -13.16
CA THR A 387 -29.71 12.96 -12.83
C THR A 387 -29.58 12.27 -11.47
N GLY A 388 -30.69 12.13 -10.72
CA GLY A 388 -30.64 11.59 -9.37
C GLY A 388 -29.90 12.48 -8.36
N ALA A 389 -29.93 13.80 -8.56
CA ALA A 389 -29.13 14.77 -7.81
C ALA A 389 -29.69 15.09 -6.40
N SER A 390 -30.80 14.48 -6.00
CA SER A 390 -31.49 14.77 -4.72
C SER A 390 -30.89 14.07 -3.51
N SER A 391 -29.97 13.13 -3.69
CA SER A 391 -29.33 12.36 -2.59
C SER A 391 -28.10 11.58 -3.06
N GLY A 392 -27.28 11.13 -2.08
CA GLY A 392 -26.18 10.20 -2.31
C GLY A 392 -25.14 10.66 -3.30
N ILE A 393 -24.79 9.81 -4.27
CA ILE A 393 -23.72 10.08 -5.24
C ILE A 393 -24.05 11.30 -6.10
N GLY A 394 -25.29 11.44 -6.60
CA GLY A 394 -25.72 12.58 -7.43
C GLY A 394 -25.64 13.91 -6.69
N GLU A 395 -26.05 13.96 -5.43
CA GLU A 395 -25.90 15.15 -4.58
C GLU A 395 -24.43 15.50 -4.36
N ALA A 396 -23.58 14.51 -4.05
CA ALA A 396 -22.16 14.72 -3.84
C ALA A 396 -21.45 15.25 -5.11
N VAL A 397 -21.83 14.73 -6.29
CA VAL A 397 -21.34 15.22 -7.59
C VAL A 397 -21.78 16.67 -7.82
N ALA A 398 -23.05 16.99 -7.56
CA ALA A 398 -23.58 18.33 -7.75
C ALA A 398 -22.86 19.37 -6.89
N LYS A 399 -22.67 19.10 -5.60
CA LYS A 399 -21.91 19.94 -4.67
C LYS A 399 -20.47 20.12 -5.14
N ARG A 400 -19.85 19.05 -5.65
CA ARG A 400 -18.48 19.10 -6.13
C ARG A 400 -18.35 19.94 -7.40
N VAL A 401 -19.23 19.77 -8.39
CA VAL A 401 -19.28 20.57 -9.62
C VAL A 401 -19.40 22.06 -9.29
N ALA A 402 -20.33 22.41 -8.41
CA ALA A 402 -20.56 23.80 -8.01
C ALA A 402 -19.34 24.40 -7.26
N LYS A 403 -18.71 23.62 -6.37
CA LYS A 403 -17.49 24.00 -5.65
C LYS A 403 -16.31 24.26 -6.59
N ASP A 404 -16.22 23.53 -7.69
CA ASP A 404 -15.17 23.67 -8.69
C ASP A 404 -15.50 24.73 -9.76
N GLY A 405 -16.56 25.55 -9.53
CA GLY A 405 -16.92 26.71 -10.35
C GLY A 405 -17.84 26.41 -11.54
N GLY A 406 -18.39 25.20 -11.61
CA GLY A 406 -19.45 24.83 -12.57
C GLY A 406 -20.82 25.28 -12.12
N ILE A 407 -21.81 25.08 -12.99
CA ILE A 407 -23.23 25.29 -12.72
C ILE A 407 -23.89 23.93 -12.67
N ALA A 408 -24.33 23.50 -11.49
CA ALA A 408 -24.98 22.22 -11.31
C ALA A 408 -26.47 22.30 -11.69
N ILE A 409 -26.89 21.52 -12.69
CA ILE A 409 -28.28 21.40 -13.13
C ILE A 409 -28.80 20.09 -12.52
N LEU A 410 -29.61 20.23 -11.48
CA LEU A 410 -30.06 19.11 -10.64
C LEU A 410 -31.39 18.56 -11.17
N VAL A 411 -31.45 17.26 -11.46
CA VAL A 411 -32.67 16.59 -11.93
C VAL A 411 -33.02 15.42 -11.03
N ALA A 412 -34.22 15.40 -10.44
CA ALA A 412 -34.74 14.29 -9.66
C ALA A 412 -36.27 14.42 -9.44
N ARG A 413 -36.88 13.42 -8.78
CA ARG A 413 -38.33 13.34 -8.52
C ARG A 413 -38.81 14.09 -7.28
N SER A 414 -37.91 14.43 -6.34
CA SER A 414 -38.26 15.08 -5.09
C SER A 414 -37.89 16.56 -5.12
N GLU A 415 -38.87 17.43 -5.26
CA GLU A 415 -38.67 18.88 -5.33
C GLU A 415 -38.05 19.43 -4.03
N GLU A 416 -38.57 18.99 -2.86
CA GLU A 416 -38.05 19.42 -1.56
C GLU A 416 -36.57 19.13 -1.39
N LYS A 417 -36.12 17.90 -1.75
CA LYS A 417 -34.74 17.51 -1.66
C LYS A 417 -33.86 18.28 -2.65
N LEU A 418 -34.34 18.52 -3.86
CA LEU A 418 -33.64 19.33 -4.86
C LEU A 418 -33.45 20.77 -4.39
N LYS A 419 -34.49 21.37 -3.79
CA LYS A 419 -34.44 22.71 -3.18
C LYS A 419 -33.42 22.75 -2.03
N ALA A 420 -33.38 21.72 -1.18
CA ALA A 420 -32.42 21.62 -0.09
C ALA A 420 -30.98 21.53 -0.60
N VAL A 421 -30.71 20.67 -1.59
CA VAL A 421 -29.37 20.54 -2.21
C VAL A 421 -28.95 21.83 -2.89
N ARG A 422 -29.86 22.48 -3.61
CA ARG A 422 -29.61 23.79 -4.25
C ARG A 422 -29.23 24.84 -3.22
N ALA A 423 -30.03 24.98 -2.14
CA ALA A 423 -29.76 25.95 -1.07
C ALA A 423 -28.38 25.71 -0.42
N GLN A 424 -27.98 24.45 -0.17
CA GLN A 424 -26.65 24.11 0.35
C GLN A 424 -25.52 24.51 -0.61
N ILE A 425 -25.73 24.34 -1.92
CA ILE A 425 -24.75 24.75 -2.94
C ILE A 425 -24.62 26.27 -2.96
N GLU A 426 -25.74 27.00 -2.96
CA GLU A 426 -25.77 28.47 -2.98
C GLU A 426 -25.19 29.07 -1.70
N ALA A 427 -25.47 28.50 -0.52
CA ALA A 427 -24.89 28.89 0.76
C ALA A 427 -23.34 28.68 0.79
N ALA A 428 -22.84 27.72 0.03
CA ALA A 428 -21.40 27.50 -0.15
C ALA A 428 -20.76 28.37 -1.25
N GLY A 429 -21.50 29.33 -1.81
CA GLY A 429 -21.04 30.24 -2.88
C GLY A 429 -21.02 29.60 -4.27
N GLY A 430 -21.63 28.44 -4.46
CA GLY A 430 -21.78 27.75 -5.74
C GLY A 430 -23.02 28.21 -6.53
N ARG A 431 -23.16 27.68 -7.75
CA ARG A 431 -24.28 27.95 -8.64
C ARG A 431 -25.03 26.68 -8.98
N ALA A 432 -26.37 26.67 -8.77
CA ALA A 432 -27.19 25.53 -9.13
C ALA A 432 -28.58 25.96 -9.64
N LYS A 433 -29.14 25.17 -10.56
CA LYS A 433 -30.58 25.18 -10.93
C LYS A 433 -31.14 23.77 -10.68
N HIS A 434 -32.43 23.65 -10.51
CA HIS A 434 -33.07 22.33 -10.36
C HIS A 434 -34.31 22.22 -11.24
N PHE A 435 -34.57 21.03 -11.72
CA PHE A 435 -35.72 20.64 -12.51
C PHE A 435 -36.33 19.36 -11.95
N LEU A 436 -37.64 19.35 -11.79
CA LEU A 436 -38.37 18.18 -11.37
C LEU A 436 -38.63 17.27 -12.56
N CYS A 437 -38.24 16.02 -12.47
CA CYS A 437 -38.51 15.02 -13.50
C CYS A 437 -38.43 13.61 -12.96
N ASP A 438 -39.45 12.81 -13.21
CA ASP A 438 -39.34 11.34 -13.08
C ASP A 438 -38.87 10.77 -14.40
N LEU A 439 -37.61 10.27 -14.40
CA LEU A 439 -37.00 9.68 -15.58
C LEU A 439 -37.59 8.31 -15.96
N SER A 440 -38.53 7.79 -15.20
CA SER A 440 -39.34 6.63 -15.61
C SER A 440 -40.59 7.00 -16.42
N ASP A 441 -40.90 8.29 -16.52
CA ASP A 441 -42.04 8.85 -17.24
C ASP A 441 -41.57 9.56 -18.51
N PRO A 442 -41.84 9.02 -19.73
CA PRO A 442 -41.42 9.65 -20.99
C PRO A 442 -41.98 11.05 -21.19
N ALA A 443 -43.22 11.32 -20.77
CA ALA A 443 -43.82 12.62 -20.93
C ALA A 443 -43.13 13.71 -20.09
N GLN A 444 -42.67 13.36 -18.88
CA GLN A 444 -41.88 14.28 -18.04
C GLN A 444 -40.49 14.53 -18.64
N ILE A 445 -39.91 13.53 -19.30
CA ILE A 445 -38.62 13.71 -20.00
C ILE A 445 -38.79 14.70 -21.16
N GLU A 446 -39.84 14.56 -21.96
CA GLU A 446 -40.12 15.50 -23.07
C GLU A 446 -40.30 16.94 -22.54
N THR A 447 -41.12 17.12 -21.50
CA THR A 447 -41.29 18.42 -20.84
C THR A 447 -39.97 19.00 -20.29
N LEU A 448 -39.12 18.15 -19.74
CA LEU A 448 -37.79 18.57 -19.28
C LEU A 448 -36.93 19.04 -20.47
N LEU A 449 -36.92 18.29 -21.57
CA LEU A 449 -36.16 18.64 -22.78
C LEU A 449 -36.63 19.97 -23.39
N GLU A 450 -37.94 20.19 -23.48
CA GLU A 450 -38.53 21.46 -23.92
C GLU A 450 -38.06 22.60 -23.00
N THR A 451 -38.15 22.42 -21.69
CA THR A 451 -37.71 23.46 -20.73
C THR A 451 -36.21 23.73 -20.84
N LEU A 452 -35.39 22.71 -21.10
CA LEU A 452 -33.95 22.85 -21.28
C LEU A 452 -33.57 23.48 -22.63
N ALA A 453 -34.45 23.41 -23.64
CA ALA A 453 -34.22 24.05 -24.94
C ALA A 453 -34.19 25.58 -24.83
N ASP A 454 -34.94 26.15 -23.90
CA ASP A 454 -34.95 27.60 -23.62
C ASP A 454 -33.82 28.04 -22.67
N GLU A 455 -33.07 27.10 -22.16
CA GLU A 455 -31.91 27.34 -21.29
C GLU A 455 -30.58 27.32 -22.10
N PRO A 456 -29.53 27.94 -21.59
CA PRO A 456 -28.22 27.80 -22.22
C PRO A 456 -27.80 26.30 -22.29
N PRO A 457 -27.02 25.89 -23.30
CA PRO A 457 -26.73 24.51 -23.58
C PRO A 457 -26.05 23.79 -22.42
N ILE A 458 -26.36 22.51 -22.27
CA ILE A 458 -25.71 21.62 -21.28
C ILE A 458 -24.38 21.15 -21.87
N ASP A 459 -23.28 21.40 -21.16
CA ASP A 459 -21.94 21.00 -21.59
C ASP A 459 -21.62 19.54 -21.21
N VAL A 460 -22.16 19.04 -20.08
CA VAL A 460 -21.86 17.71 -19.56
C VAL A 460 -23.12 17.10 -18.97
N LEU A 461 -23.38 15.83 -19.32
CA LEU A 461 -24.43 15.02 -18.72
C LEU A 461 -23.79 13.97 -17.77
N VAL A 462 -24.26 13.95 -16.53
CA VAL A 462 -23.95 12.90 -15.54
C VAL A 462 -25.20 12.07 -15.33
N ASN A 463 -25.28 10.93 -15.99
CA ASN A 463 -26.38 9.99 -15.85
C ASN A 463 -26.16 9.09 -14.61
N ASN A 464 -26.74 9.52 -13.46
CA ASN A 464 -26.56 8.87 -12.18
C ASN A 464 -27.88 8.32 -11.59
N ALA A 465 -29.04 8.73 -12.12
CA ALA A 465 -30.30 8.20 -11.66
C ALA A 465 -30.36 6.69 -11.90
N GLY A 466 -30.61 5.92 -10.83
CA GLY A 466 -30.72 4.48 -10.90
C GLY A 466 -31.49 3.93 -9.69
N ARG A 467 -32.13 2.77 -9.82
CA ARG A 467 -32.83 2.07 -8.74
C ARG A 467 -32.08 0.79 -8.40
N SER A 468 -31.54 0.71 -7.18
CA SER A 468 -31.02 -0.55 -6.65
C SER A 468 -32.20 -1.41 -6.19
N ILE A 469 -32.42 -2.53 -6.86
CA ILE A 469 -33.42 -3.53 -6.44
C ILE A 469 -32.68 -4.54 -5.57
N ARG A 470 -32.79 -4.39 -4.24
CA ARG A 470 -32.45 -5.48 -3.32
C ARG A 470 -33.60 -6.48 -3.35
N ARG A 471 -33.44 -7.63 -3.98
CA ARG A 471 -34.29 -8.80 -3.77
C ARG A 471 -33.72 -9.56 -2.57
N SER A 472 -34.50 -9.73 -1.50
CA SER A 472 -34.23 -10.79 -0.54
C SER A 472 -34.42 -12.11 -1.26
N LEU A 473 -33.42 -12.95 -1.24
CA LEU A 473 -33.55 -14.34 -1.59
C LEU A 473 -34.32 -14.99 -0.44
N SER A 474 -35.61 -15.26 -0.67
CA SER A 474 -36.43 -16.16 0.16
C SER A 474 -36.08 -17.58 -0.17
#